data_0b5a653814b4331bc91763ea7e427a6b
#
_entry.id   0b5a653814b4331bc91763ea7e427a6b
#
_cell.length_a   1.000
_cell.length_b   1.000
_cell.length_c   1.000
_cell.angle_alpha   90.00
_cell.angle_beta   90.00
_cell.angle_gamma   90.00
#
_symmetry.space_group_name_H-M   'P 1'
#
loop_
_entity.id
_entity.type
_entity.pdbx_description
1 polymer ?
#
loop_
_entity_poly.entity_id
_entity_poly.type
_entity_poly.pdbx_seq_one_letter_code
_entity_poly.pdbx_strand_id
1 'polypeptide(L)'
;AVTERSTRIDWVDYAKGICIVMVVMMHSVLGVEKAAGDTGFMHYFVMFAQPFRMPDFFLISGLFLSVVIDRDWRTYLDRKVVHFAYFYVLWMTIQFGFKAPGFAAESGWRHVGFLYLESFIEPFGTLWFIYLLPVFFVVTKLSRGIPAMAVWLVAAALETAHIATGWTVIDEFCARFVYFYSGYLFAAYVFALSDRSRERPAL
;
A
#
# COMPACT_ATOMS: atom_id res chain seq x y z
N ALA A 1 -16.61 -18.83 -28.44
CA ALA A 1 -15.66 -18.42 -27.40
C ALA A 1 -15.87 -16.93 -27.17
N VAL A 2 -16.68 -16.57 -26.17
CA VAL A 2 -16.86 -15.18 -25.74
C VAL A 2 -15.65 -14.86 -24.88
N THR A 3 -14.75 -14.07 -25.41
CA THR A 3 -13.62 -13.49 -24.69
C THR A 3 -14.23 -12.61 -23.59
N GLU A 4 -14.16 -13.05 -22.32
CA GLU A 4 -14.38 -12.16 -21.17
C GLU A 4 -13.36 -11.02 -21.28
N ARG A 5 -13.78 -9.91 -21.85
CA ARG A 5 -13.06 -8.64 -21.67
C ARG A 5 -13.10 -8.37 -20.17
N SER A 6 -12.00 -8.64 -19.49
CA SER A 6 -11.70 -8.03 -18.21
C SER A 6 -11.99 -6.54 -18.38
N THR A 7 -13.01 -6.03 -17.70
CA THR A 7 -13.32 -4.60 -17.68
C THR A 7 -12.18 -3.91 -16.93
N ARG A 8 -11.08 -3.69 -17.64
CA ARG A 8 -9.93 -2.94 -17.14
C ARG A 8 -10.37 -1.49 -17.05
N ILE A 9 -10.28 -0.92 -15.86
CA ILE A 9 -10.69 0.45 -15.61
C ILE A 9 -9.43 1.32 -15.73
N ASP A 10 -9.17 1.82 -16.93
CA ASP A 10 -7.92 2.48 -17.30
C ASP A 10 -7.53 3.63 -16.38
N TRP A 11 -8.48 4.49 -15.97
CA TRP A 11 -8.18 5.63 -15.10
C TRP A 11 -7.59 5.21 -13.74
N VAL A 12 -7.95 4.04 -13.26
CA VAL A 12 -7.43 3.52 -11.99
C VAL A 12 -5.99 3.03 -12.14
N ASP A 13 -5.66 2.42 -13.29
CA ASP A 13 -4.29 2.03 -13.59
C ASP A 13 -3.39 3.28 -13.70
N TYR A 14 -3.91 4.37 -14.32
CA TYR A 14 -3.21 5.66 -14.35
C TYR A 14 -3.03 6.25 -12.94
N ALA A 15 -4.06 6.25 -12.11
CA ALA A 15 -3.99 6.76 -10.74
C ALA A 15 -2.95 6.00 -9.90
N LYS A 16 -2.92 4.66 -9.98
CA LYS A 16 -1.87 3.86 -9.34
C LYS A 16 -0.48 4.18 -9.87
N GLY A 17 -0.35 4.33 -11.18
CA GLY A 17 0.91 4.72 -11.81
C GLY A 17 1.44 6.05 -11.26
N ILE A 18 0.57 7.05 -11.13
CA ILE A 18 0.90 8.36 -10.54
C ILE A 18 1.36 8.20 -9.09
N CYS A 19 0.64 7.43 -8.27
CA CYS A 19 1.04 7.18 -6.88
C CYS A 19 2.44 6.56 -6.80
N ILE A 20 2.74 5.56 -7.64
CA ILE A 20 4.05 4.91 -7.67
C ILE A 20 5.14 5.90 -8.12
N VAL A 21 4.88 6.71 -9.14
CA VAL A 21 5.82 7.76 -9.59
C VAL A 21 6.13 8.74 -8.44
N MET A 22 5.10 9.18 -7.70
CA MET A 22 5.31 10.05 -6.54
C MET A 22 6.14 9.37 -5.44
N VAL A 23 5.98 8.07 -5.21
CA VAL A 23 6.78 7.30 -4.24
C VAL A 23 8.25 7.23 -4.69
N VAL A 24 8.49 6.89 -5.95
CA VAL A 24 9.85 6.82 -6.51
C VAL A 24 10.53 8.20 -6.47
N MET A 25 9.81 9.25 -6.90
CA MET A 25 10.28 10.63 -6.86
C MET A 25 10.73 11.02 -5.44
N MET A 26 9.91 10.73 -4.43
CA MET A 26 10.27 11.03 -3.05
C MET A 26 11.55 10.35 -2.61
N HIS A 27 11.67 9.03 -2.84
CA HIS A 27 12.86 8.30 -2.42
C HIS A 27 14.11 8.77 -3.14
N SER A 28 13.99 9.13 -4.43
CA SER A 28 15.09 9.66 -5.22
C SER A 28 15.51 11.05 -4.71
N VAL A 29 14.54 11.96 -4.50
CA VAL A 29 14.82 13.34 -4.03
C VAL A 29 15.45 13.31 -2.66
N LEU A 30 14.82 12.62 -1.68
CA LEU A 30 15.36 12.55 -0.31
C LEU A 30 16.72 11.84 -0.26
N GLY A 31 16.94 10.85 -1.13
CA GLY A 31 18.24 10.18 -1.25
C GLY A 31 19.34 11.12 -1.76
N VAL A 32 19.04 11.92 -2.79
CA VAL A 32 19.98 12.92 -3.34
C VAL A 32 20.24 14.04 -2.35
N GLU A 33 19.20 14.57 -1.71
CA GLU A 33 19.34 15.63 -0.68
C GLU A 33 20.19 15.18 0.49
N LYS A 34 20.00 13.94 0.96
CA LYS A 34 20.84 13.35 2.00
C LYS A 34 22.32 13.23 1.57
N ALA A 35 22.56 12.87 0.31
CA ALA A 35 23.92 12.72 -0.20
C ALA A 35 24.59 14.07 -0.47
N ALA A 36 23.84 15.07 -0.94
CA ALA A 36 24.32 16.41 -1.24
C ALA A 36 24.45 17.30 0.01
N GLY A 37 23.76 16.97 1.10
CA GLY A 37 23.68 17.80 2.31
C GLY A 37 22.89 19.10 2.14
N ASP A 38 22.10 19.20 1.08
CA ASP A 38 21.30 20.39 0.74
C ASP A 38 19.93 19.99 0.17
N THR A 39 18.95 20.90 0.25
CA THR A 39 17.57 20.70 -0.22
C THR A 39 17.35 21.37 -1.58
N GLY A 40 16.90 20.57 -2.56
CA GLY A 40 16.60 21.07 -3.90
C GLY A 40 15.14 21.55 -4.05
N PHE A 41 14.83 22.16 -5.20
CA PHE A 41 13.47 22.65 -5.51
C PHE A 41 12.42 21.52 -5.52
N MET A 42 12.82 20.28 -5.84
CA MET A 42 11.94 19.11 -5.83
C MET A 42 11.45 18.73 -4.42
N HIS A 43 12.12 19.21 -3.38
CA HIS A 43 11.70 19.03 -1.99
C HIS A 43 10.27 19.52 -1.76
N TYR A 44 9.90 20.66 -2.31
CA TYR A 44 8.55 21.20 -2.17
C TYR A 44 7.48 20.30 -2.78
N PHE A 45 7.75 19.67 -3.93
CA PHE A 45 6.84 18.70 -4.54
C PHE A 45 6.68 17.44 -3.68
N VAL A 46 7.78 16.96 -3.09
CA VAL A 46 7.78 15.82 -2.18
C VAL A 46 6.94 16.14 -0.93
N MET A 47 7.15 17.30 -0.33
CA MET A 47 6.39 17.74 0.85
C MET A 47 4.90 17.91 0.55
N PHE A 48 4.56 18.47 -0.62
CA PHE A 48 3.18 18.59 -1.06
C PHE A 48 2.51 17.22 -1.28
N ALA A 49 3.20 16.26 -1.90
CA ALA A 49 2.67 14.93 -2.16
C ALA A 49 2.60 14.02 -0.93
N GLN A 50 3.36 14.32 0.12
CA GLN A 50 3.49 13.47 1.30
C GLN A 50 2.17 13.09 1.97
N PRO A 51 1.20 14.01 2.22
CA PRO A 51 -0.05 13.68 2.91
C PRO A 51 -1.00 12.82 2.06
N PHE A 52 -0.96 12.89 0.72
CA PHE A 52 -1.93 12.18 -0.14
C PHE A 52 -1.39 10.85 -0.68
N ARG A 53 -0.11 10.79 -0.97
CA ARG A 53 0.54 9.69 -1.70
C ARG A 53 0.19 8.29 -1.18
N MET A 54 0.30 8.06 0.11
CA MET A 54 0.01 6.76 0.70
C MET A 54 -1.49 6.54 0.95
N PRO A 55 -2.24 7.53 1.49
CA PRO A 55 -3.69 7.43 1.57
C PRO A 55 -4.35 7.11 0.23
N ASP A 56 -3.99 7.81 -0.84
CA ASP A 56 -4.54 7.59 -2.19
C ASP A 56 -4.21 6.20 -2.72
N PHE A 57 -2.99 5.74 -2.53
CA PHE A 57 -2.59 4.38 -2.93
C PHE A 57 -3.44 3.31 -2.26
N PHE A 58 -3.67 3.43 -0.95
CA PHE A 58 -4.49 2.46 -0.22
C PHE A 58 -5.98 2.59 -0.57
N LEU A 59 -6.49 3.80 -0.73
CA LEU A 59 -7.86 4.05 -1.17
C LEU A 59 -8.14 3.40 -2.52
N ILE A 60 -7.29 3.64 -3.51
CA ILE A 60 -7.39 3.03 -4.85
C ILE A 60 -7.27 1.50 -4.76
N SER A 61 -6.42 0.97 -3.90
CA SER A 61 -6.30 -0.47 -3.69
C SER A 61 -7.57 -1.08 -3.09
N GLY A 62 -8.25 -0.34 -2.21
CA GLY A 62 -9.55 -0.70 -1.65
C GLY A 62 -10.67 -0.70 -2.70
N LEU A 63 -10.69 0.25 -3.65
CA LEU A 63 -11.65 0.27 -4.75
C LEU A 63 -11.65 -1.05 -5.53
N PHE A 64 -10.46 -1.59 -5.83
CA PHE A 64 -10.35 -2.87 -6.54
C PHE A 64 -10.77 -4.07 -5.73
N LEU A 65 -10.66 -3.98 -4.42
CA LEU A 65 -11.09 -5.06 -3.57
C LEU A 65 -12.58 -5.32 -3.72
N SER A 66 -13.40 -4.27 -3.87
CA SER A 66 -14.84 -4.39 -4.03
C SER A 66 -15.25 -5.31 -5.19
N VAL A 67 -14.47 -5.33 -6.27
CA VAL A 67 -14.74 -6.14 -7.47
C VAL A 67 -14.42 -7.63 -7.25
N VAL A 68 -13.56 -7.97 -6.30
CA VAL A 68 -13.03 -9.33 -6.14
C VAL A 68 -13.31 -9.94 -4.76
N ILE A 69 -13.92 -9.20 -3.85
CA ILE A 69 -14.14 -9.62 -2.46
C ILE A 69 -15.04 -10.87 -2.36
N ASP A 70 -15.96 -11.06 -3.32
CA ASP A 70 -16.91 -12.16 -3.36
C ASP A 70 -16.34 -13.49 -3.85
N ARG A 71 -15.09 -13.49 -4.35
CA ARG A 71 -14.43 -14.71 -4.77
C ARG A 71 -14.27 -15.68 -3.60
N ASP A 72 -14.23 -16.97 -3.90
CA ASP A 72 -13.93 -18.01 -2.90
C ASP A 72 -12.60 -17.75 -2.20
N TRP A 73 -12.47 -18.20 -0.94
CA TRP A 73 -11.30 -17.94 -0.10
C TRP A 73 -10.00 -18.44 -0.74
N ARG A 74 -10.02 -19.58 -1.40
CA ARG A 74 -8.81 -20.18 -1.99
C ARG A 74 -8.25 -19.29 -3.11
N THR A 75 -9.09 -18.93 -4.08
CA THR A 75 -8.70 -18.04 -5.18
C THR A 75 -8.35 -16.64 -4.70
N TYR A 76 -9.05 -16.17 -3.65
CA TYR A 76 -8.78 -14.87 -3.06
C TYR A 76 -7.41 -14.81 -2.38
N LEU A 77 -7.09 -15.80 -1.53
CA LEU A 77 -5.80 -15.86 -0.84
C LEU A 77 -4.64 -16.03 -1.83
N ASP A 78 -4.80 -16.90 -2.82
CA ASP A 78 -3.77 -17.09 -3.84
C ASP A 78 -3.41 -15.78 -4.55
N ARG A 79 -4.40 -15.04 -5.02
CA ARG A 79 -4.18 -13.81 -5.80
C ARG A 79 -3.87 -12.57 -4.96
N LYS A 80 -4.33 -12.50 -3.70
CA LYS A 80 -4.24 -11.31 -2.86
C LYS A 80 -3.25 -11.43 -1.70
N VAL A 81 -2.90 -12.65 -1.31
CA VAL A 81 -1.92 -12.88 -0.23
C VAL A 81 -0.65 -13.49 -0.79
N VAL A 82 -0.73 -14.66 -1.41
CA VAL A 82 0.45 -15.38 -1.92
C VAL A 82 1.21 -14.54 -2.94
N HIS A 83 0.51 -13.91 -3.87
CA HIS A 83 1.11 -13.05 -4.89
C HIS A 83 1.89 -11.86 -4.27
N PHE A 84 1.28 -11.14 -3.33
CA PHE A 84 1.95 -10.00 -2.67
C PHE A 84 3.06 -10.47 -1.72
N ALA A 85 2.88 -11.58 -1.01
CA ALA A 85 3.91 -12.18 -0.17
C ALA A 85 5.14 -12.59 -1.00
N TYR A 86 4.93 -13.20 -2.18
CA TYR A 86 6.00 -13.52 -3.10
C TYR A 86 6.80 -12.28 -3.52
N PHE A 87 6.11 -11.22 -3.95
CA PHE A 87 6.79 -9.98 -4.33
C PHE A 87 7.50 -9.32 -3.15
N TYR A 88 6.89 -9.36 -1.96
CA TYR A 88 7.54 -8.86 -0.77
C TYR A 88 8.86 -9.58 -0.50
N VAL A 89 8.84 -10.92 -0.44
CA VAL A 89 10.03 -11.73 -0.18
C VAL A 89 11.09 -11.51 -1.26
N LEU A 90 10.69 -11.48 -2.53
CA LEU A 90 11.60 -11.24 -3.65
C LEU A 90 12.32 -9.89 -3.52
N TRP A 91 11.57 -8.81 -3.37
CA TRP A 91 12.13 -7.46 -3.29
C TRP A 91 12.87 -7.22 -1.98
N MET A 92 12.38 -7.76 -0.88
CA MET A 92 13.07 -7.73 0.41
C MET A 92 14.43 -8.40 0.30
N THR A 93 14.51 -9.60 -0.28
CA THR A 93 15.78 -10.31 -0.46
C THR A 93 16.76 -9.53 -1.34
N ILE A 94 16.28 -8.95 -2.46
CA ILE A 94 17.11 -8.14 -3.35
C ILE A 94 17.64 -6.90 -2.61
N GLN A 95 16.78 -6.11 -1.99
CA GLN A 95 17.20 -4.90 -1.26
C GLN A 95 18.12 -5.22 -0.08
N PHE A 96 17.82 -6.29 0.63
CA PHE A 96 18.63 -6.74 1.74
C PHE A 96 20.03 -7.17 1.28
N GLY A 97 20.12 -7.89 0.14
CA GLY A 97 21.39 -8.29 -0.45
C GLY A 97 22.32 -7.10 -0.75
N PHE A 98 21.76 -6.00 -1.26
CA PHE A 98 22.52 -4.76 -1.49
C PHE A 98 22.98 -4.05 -0.20
N LYS A 99 22.20 -4.15 0.88
CA LYS A 99 22.51 -3.49 2.16
C LYS A 99 23.31 -4.36 3.11
N ALA A 100 23.30 -5.69 2.93
CA ALA A 100 23.96 -6.65 3.80
C ALA A 100 25.47 -6.39 4.03
N PRO A 101 26.28 -6.01 3.02
CA PRO A 101 27.69 -5.68 3.26
C PRO A 101 27.88 -4.51 4.23
N GLY A 102 27.03 -3.49 4.16
CA GLY A 102 27.04 -2.36 5.11
C GLY A 102 26.72 -2.80 6.54
N PHE A 103 25.65 -3.56 6.71
CA PHE A 103 25.27 -4.12 8.02
C PHE A 103 26.33 -5.07 8.58
N ALA A 104 26.98 -5.86 7.72
CA ALA A 104 28.04 -6.77 8.13
C ALA A 104 29.28 -6.03 8.61
N ALA A 105 29.61 -4.90 7.99
CA ALA A 105 30.73 -4.04 8.42
C ALA A 105 30.50 -3.41 9.80
N GLU A 106 29.22 -3.09 10.13
CA GLU A 106 28.86 -2.48 11.41
C GLU A 106 28.72 -3.52 12.55
N SER A 107 28.06 -4.65 12.27
CA SER A 107 27.57 -5.57 13.32
C SER A 107 27.90 -7.05 13.07
N GLY A 108 28.59 -7.35 11.98
CA GLY A 108 28.99 -8.72 11.62
C GLY A 108 27.91 -9.55 10.95
N TRP A 109 28.31 -10.58 10.21
CA TRP A 109 27.43 -11.43 9.39
C TRP A 109 26.35 -12.20 10.18
N ARG A 110 26.63 -12.51 11.44
CA ARG A 110 25.65 -13.19 12.30
C ARG A 110 24.44 -12.31 12.58
N HIS A 111 24.67 -11.02 12.81
CA HIS A 111 23.62 -10.03 13.01
C HIS A 111 22.81 -9.78 11.71
N VAL A 112 23.49 -9.80 10.57
CA VAL A 112 22.83 -9.72 9.24
C VAL A 112 21.81 -10.84 9.06
N GLY A 113 22.16 -12.08 9.44
CA GLY A 113 21.22 -13.21 9.39
C GLY A 113 19.99 -13.00 10.28
N PHE A 114 20.17 -12.43 11.46
CA PHE A 114 19.07 -12.10 12.37
C PHE A 114 18.16 -11.02 11.79
N LEU A 115 18.70 -9.93 11.27
CA LEU A 115 17.96 -8.85 10.62
C LEU A 115 17.15 -9.34 9.40
N TYR A 116 17.71 -10.30 8.65
CA TYR A 116 16.98 -10.89 7.54
C TYR A 116 15.75 -11.68 8.00
N LEU A 117 15.86 -12.46 9.08
CA LEU A 117 14.72 -13.19 9.65
C LEU A 117 13.70 -12.23 10.29
N GLU A 118 14.15 -11.19 10.96
CA GLU A 118 13.29 -10.15 11.51
C GLU A 118 12.46 -9.46 10.43
N SER A 119 13.00 -9.29 9.22
CA SER A 119 12.31 -8.68 8.09
C SER A 119 11.04 -9.43 7.62
N PHE A 120 10.81 -10.66 8.07
CA PHE A 120 9.55 -11.39 7.84
C PHE A 120 8.44 -10.97 8.81
N ILE A 121 8.78 -10.36 9.92
CA ILE A 121 7.82 -9.89 10.96
C ILE A 121 7.69 -8.38 10.91
N GLU A 122 8.83 -7.70 10.86
CA GLU A 122 8.94 -6.24 10.74
C GLU A 122 9.37 -5.88 9.32
N PRO A 123 8.51 -5.24 8.50
CA PRO A 123 8.78 -5.03 7.09
C PRO A 123 10.04 -4.21 6.85
N PHE A 124 10.91 -4.72 5.99
CA PHE A 124 12.19 -4.12 5.70
C PHE A 124 12.05 -2.84 4.86
N GLY A 125 12.55 -1.74 5.39
CA GLY A 125 12.72 -0.47 4.69
C GLY A 125 11.43 0.08 4.10
N THR A 126 11.42 0.30 2.78
CA THR A 126 10.29 0.92 2.07
C THR A 126 9.19 -0.05 1.65
N LEU A 127 9.35 -1.35 1.94
CA LEU A 127 8.44 -2.41 1.46
C LEU A 127 7.22 -2.63 2.36
N TRP A 128 7.09 -1.90 3.46
CA TRP A 128 6.00 -2.04 4.41
C TRP A 128 4.60 -1.97 3.77
N PHE A 129 4.43 -1.15 2.71
CA PHE A 129 3.14 -1.02 2.03
C PHE A 129 2.74 -2.29 1.25
N ILE A 130 3.71 -3.00 0.64
CA ILE A 130 3.46 -4.29 -0.03
C ILE A 130 3.11 -5.36 1.00
N TYR A 131 3.75 -5.31 2.18
CA TYR A 131 3.49 -6.21 3.29
C TYR A 131 2.09 -6.00 3.88
N LEU A 132 1.64 -4.75 4.03
CA LEU A 132 0.34 -4.42 4.61
C LEU A 132 -0.84 -4.70 3.68
N LEU A 133 -0.68 -4.65 2.37
CA LEU A 133 -1.77 -4.91 1.43
C LEU A 133 -2.46 -6.27 1.65
N PRO A 134 -1.74 -7.41 1.74
CA PRO A 134 -2.35 -8.70 2.10
C PRO A 134 -3.10 -8.67 3.42
N VAL A 135 -2.55 -8.00 4.42
CA VAL A 135 -3.19 -7.86 5.74
C VAL A 135 -4.52 -7.12 5.61
N PHE A 136 -4.54 -6.00 4.90
CA PHE A 136 -5.77 -5.24 4.63
C PHE A 136 -6.80 -6.06 3.85
N PHE A 137 -6.38 -6.82 2.86
CA PHE A 137 -7.26 -7.71 2.11
C PHE A 137 -7.92 -8.76 3.00
N VAL A 138 -7.13 -9.43 3.85
CA VAL A 138 -7.64 -10.47 4.75
C VAL A 138 -8.57 -9.88 5.80
N VAL A 139 -8.17 -8.80 6.47
CA VAL A 139 -8.98 -8.15 7.51
C VAL A 139 -10.30 -7.66 6.95
N THR A 140 -10.31 -7.03 5.78
CA THR A 140 -11.56 -6.58 5.15
C THR A 140 -12.47 -7.75 4.78
N LYS A 141 -11.93 -8.86 4.29
CA LYS A 141 -12.73 -10.04 3.97
C LYS A 141 -13.29 -10.72 5.22
N LEU A 142 -12.54 -10.79 6.30
CA LEU A 142 -13.00 -11.32 7.59
C LEU A 142 -14.05 -10.43 8.25
N SER A 143 -13.95 -9.11 8.08
CA SER A 143 -14.90 -8.16 8.66
C SER A 143 -16.26 -8.08 7.94
N ARG A 144 -16.49 -8.84 6.87
CA ARG A 144 -17.76 -8.81 6.10
C ARG A 144 -19.01 -9.17 6.91
N GLY A 145 -18.85 -9.91 8.00
CA GLY A 145 -19.95 -10.22 8.93
C GLY A 145 -20.33 -9.08 9.89
N ILE A 146 -19.55 -8.00 9.91
CA ILE A 146 -19.72 -6.84 10.77
C ILE A 146 -20.35 -5.71 9.95
N PRO A 147 -21.25 -4.88 10.50
CA PRO A 147 -21.76 -3.71 9.80
C PRO A 147 -20.61 -2.83 9.29
N ALA A 148 -20.61 -2.53 7.99
CA ALA A 148 -19.49 -1.85 7.34
C ALA A 148 -19.16 -0.49 7.98
N MET A 149 -20.18 0.25 8.41
CA MET A 149 -19.98 1.53 9.11
C MET A 149 -19.29 1.34 10.48
N ALA A 150 -19.54 0.25 11.19
CA ALA A 150 -18.86 -0.04 12.46
C ALA A 150 -17.36 -0.30 12.24
N VAL A 151 -17.01 -1.08 11.22
CA VAL A 151 -15.61 -1.31 10.83
C VAL A 151 -14.94 -0.01 10.45
N TRP A 152 -15.61 0.84 9.66
CA TRP A 152 -15.09 2.13 9.24
C TRP A 152 -14.85 3.08 10.43
N LEU A 153 -15.79 3.15 11.37
CA LEU A 153 -15.66 3.97 12.58
C LEU A 153 -14.49 3.52 13.46
N VAL A 154 -14.31 2.20 13.62
CA VAL A 154 -13.16 1.66 14.36
C VAL A 154 -11.85 2.01 13.63
N ALA A 155 -11.79 1.86 12.31
CA ALA A 155 -10.62 2.22 11.53
C ALA A 155 -10.29 3.72 11.64
N ALA A 156 -11.32 4.59 11.60
CA ALA A 156 -11.14 6.03 11.77
C ALA A 156 -10.67 6.40 13.20
N ALA A 157 -11.19 5.70 14.21
CA ALA A 157 -10.73 5.90 15.59
C ALA A 157 -9.27 5.47 15.79
N LEU A 158 -8.84 4.38 15.15
CA LEU A 158 -7.44 3.93 15.19
C LEU A 158 -6.49 4.95 14.52
N GLU A 159 -6.88 5.54 13.39
CA GLU A 159 -6.09 6.56 12.71
C GLU A 159 -5.97 7.83 13.56
N THR A 160 -7.09 8.30 14.12
CA THR A 160 -7.10 9.51 14.96
C THR A 160 -6.40 9.31 16.32
N ALA A 161 -6.29 8.09 16.80
CA ALA A 161 -5.58 7.76 18.04
C ALA A 161 -4.05 7.89 17.91
N HIS A 162 -3.51 8.02 16.69
CA HIS A 162 -2.07 8.18 16.42
C HIS A 162 -1.22 7.15 17.17
N ILE A 163 -1.59 5.88 17.03
CA ILE A 163 -0.94 4.77 17.73
C ILE A 163 0.52 4.66 17.26
N ALA A 164 1.44 4.66 18.22
CA ALA A 164 2.88 4.54 17.99
C ALA A 164 3.45 3.48 18.96
N THR A 165 3.40 2.23 18.55
CA THR A 165 3.95 1.09 19.31
C THR A 165 5.43 0.87 19.05
N GLY A 166 5.95 1.45 17.96
CA GLY A 166 7.28 1.19 17.43
C GLY A 166 7.35 -0.01 16.47
N TRP A 167 6.21 -0.70 16.24
CA TRP A 167 6.09 -1.75 15.23
C TRP A 167 5.43 -1.20 13.97
N THR A 168 6.18 -1.16 12.88
CA THR A 168 5.69 -0.59 11.61
C THR A 168 4.37 -1.22 11.16
N VAL A 169 4.22 -2.53 11.31
CA VAL A 169 2.99 -3.25 10.91
C VAL A 169 1.77 -2.72 11.67
N ILE A 170 1.88 -2.53 12.98
CA ILE A 170 0.77 -2.08 13.82
C ILE A 170 0.49 -0.60 13.57
N ASP A 171 1.52 0.22 13.59
CA ASP A 171 1.43 1.67 13.49
C ASP A 171 0.86 2.08 12.12
N GLU A 172 1.40 1.53 11.03
CA GLU A 172 0.92 1.81 9.68
C GLU A 172 -0.44 1.15 9.39
N PHE A 173 -0.75 -0.01 10.01
CA PHE A 173 -2.10 -0.57 9.92
C PHE A 173 -3.13 0.39 10.51
N CYS A 174 -2.91 0.87 11.72
CA CYS A 174 -3.81 1.79 12.40
C CYS A 174 -3.96 3.10 11.64
N ALA A 175 -2.87 3.62 11.09
CA ALA A 175 -2.87 4.90 10.38
C ALA A 175 -3.42 4.81 8.94
N ARG A 176 -3.46 3.63 8.29
CA ARG A 176 -3.76 3.53 6.85
C ARG A 176 -4.99 2.69 6.52
N PHE A 177 -5.44 1.84 7.41
CA PHE A 177 -6.56 0.94 7.14
C PHE A 177 -7.86 1.69 6.81
N VAL A 178 -8.11 2.83 7.43
CA VAL A 178 -9.28 3.67 7.16
C VAL A 178 -9.37 4.09 5.69
N TYR A 179 -8.26 4.48 5.08
CA TYR A 179 -8.23 4.90 3.67
C TYR A 179 -8.51 3.72 2.74
N PHE A 180 -7.87 2.59 3.00
CA PHE A 180 -8.12 1.36 2.26
C PHE A 180 -9.58 0.92 2.37
N TYR A 181 -10.14 0.89 3.58
CA TYR A 181 -11.50 0.48 3.82
C TYR A 181 -12.52 1.48 3.24
N SER A 182 -12.20 2.77 3.23
CA SER A 182 -13.01 3.79 2.55
C SER A 182 -13.08 3.53 1.04
N GLY A 183 -11.96 3.19 0.41
CA GLY A 183 -11.95 2.79 -1.00
C GLY A 183 -12.86 1.60 -1.27
N TYR A 184 -12.84 0.59 -0.42
CA TYR A 184 -13.73 -0.56 -0.51
C TYR A 184 -15.20 -0.20 -0.29
N LEU A 185 -15.50 0.57 0.75
CA LEU A 185 -16.86 0.91 1.15
C LEU A 185 -17.56 1.80 0.12
N PHE A 186 -16.86 2.81 -0.39
CA PHE A 186 -17.41 3.78 -1.33
C PHE A 186 -17.18 3.42 -2.80
N ALA A 187 -16.67 2.23 -3.10
CA ALA A 187 -16.31 1.82 -4.46
C ALA A 187 -17.47 1.96 -5.44
N ALA A 188 -18.66 1.47 -5.09
CA ALA A 188 -19.84 1.57 -5.96
C ALA A 188 -20.19 3.03 -6.31
N TYR A 189 -20.06 3.93 -5.35
CA TYR A 189 -20.30 5.36 -5.55
C TYR A 189 -19.27 6.00 -6.47
N VAL A 190 -17.99 5.70 -6.24
CA VAL A 190 -16.88 6.22 -7.06
C VAL A 190 -16.98 5.73 -8.50
N PHE A 191 -17.31 4.46 -8.72
CA PHE A 191 -17.49 3.93 -10.07
C PHE A 191 -18.70 4.56 -10.76
N ALA A 192 -19.83 4.71 -10.07
CA ALA A 192 -21.01 5.37 -10.63
C ALA A 192 -20.72 6.85 -11.00
N LEU A 193 -19.93 7.55 -10.19
CA LEU A 193 -19.52 8.92 -10.49
C LEU A 193 -18.61 8.97 -11.73
N SER A 194 -17.65 8.05 -11.82
CA SER A 194 -16.77 7.93 -12.97
C SER A 194 -17.55 7.66 -14.27
N ASP A 195 -18.55 6.79 -14.24
CA ASP A 195 -19.37 6.48 -15.41
C ASP A 195 -20.20 7.69 -15.85
N ARG A 196 -20.80 8.42 -14.91
CA ARG A 196 -21.52 9.69 -15.20
C ARG A 196 -20.62 10.76 -15.81
N SER A 197 -19.38 10.86 -15.36
CA SER A 197 -18.39 11.78 -15.93
C SER A 197 -18.02 11.44 -17.38
N ARG A 198 -18.03 10.14 -17.73
CA ARG A 198 -17.76 9.67 -19.10
C ARG A 198 -18.93 9.96 -20.06
N GLU A 199 -20.16 9.91 -19.57
CA GLU A 199 -21.36 10.18 -20.36
C GLU A 199 -21.56 11.68 -20.66
N ARG A 200 -20.87 12.56 -19.91
CA ARG A 200 -20.93 14.02 -20.08
C ARG A 200 -19.51 14.61 -20.29
N PRO A 201 -18.86 14.36 -21.43
CA PRO A 201 -17.47 14.74 -21.64
C PRO A 201 -17.28 16.23 -22.00
N ALA A 202 -18.24 17.11 -21.78
CA ALA A 202 -18.06 18.52 -22.09
C ALA A 202 -18.98 19.42 -21.23
N LEU A 203 -18.39 19.98 -20.21
CA LEU A 203 -18.68 21.36 -19.76
C LEU A 203 -17.36 22.01 -19.40
#